data_9eb060c378dd61d49aae42285e9d62d3
#
_entry.id   9eb060c378dd61d49aae42285e9d62d3
#
_cell.length_a   1.000
_cell.length_b   1.000
_cell.length_c   1.000
_cell.angle_alpha   90.00
_cell.angle_beta   90.00
_cell.angle_gamma   90.00
#
_symmetry.space_group_name_H-M   'P 1'
#
loop_
_entity.id
_entity.type
_entity.pdbx_description
1 polymer ?
#
loop_
_entity_poly.entity_id
_entity_poly.type
_entity_poly.pdbx_seq_one_letter_code
_entity_poly.pdbx_strand_id
1 'polypeptide(L)'
;FRFILNLILIFIVAPAMVGYSIYALDQNGFFQIQKINIVFKTQMDQKSYASSYVEKLDGQFQKFQGQSLWSFSLQNISEVLKQQKWIKDFRISRSWPSTIEIDIEAHEISLLLADTQKLNLGLLRPVTVEGELLPEIDSRRAPSKALLRGDIFLKNVDKRKQAISLLKSLP
;
A
#
# COMPACT_ATOMS: atom_id res chain seq x y z
N PHE A 1 -55.18 12.63 -20.00
CA PHE A 1 -55.04 11.94 -18.71
C PHE A 1 -53.96 10.85 -18.76
N ARG A 2 -53.97 9.95 -19.76
CA ARG A 2 -52.96 8.89 -19.93
C ARG A 2 -51.52 9.43 -20.13
N PHE A 3 -51.37 10.53 -20.86
CA PHE A 3 -50.09 11.16 -21.10
C PHE A 3 -49.45 11.71 -19.79
N ILE A 4 -50.26 12.40 -18.97
CA ILE A 4 -49.82 12.94 -17.68
C ILE A 4 -49.44 11.80 -16.72
N LEU A 5 -50.21 10.71 -16.71
CA LEU A 5 -49.94 9.53 -15.88
C LEU A 5 -48.60 8.86 -16.27
N ASN A 6 -48.33 8.72 -17.56
CA ASN A 6 -47.05 8.18 -18.05
C ASN A 6 -45.86 9.10 -17.70
N LEU A 7 -46.06 10.40 -17.72
CA LEU A 7 -45.02 11.38 -17.38
C LEU A 7 -44.67 11.30 -15.88
N ILE A 8 -45.69 11.17 -15.01
CA ILE A 8 -45.53 10.94 -13.57
C ILE A 8 -44.78 9.61 -13.33
N LEU A 9 -45.16 8.55 -14.02
CA LEU A 9 -44.54 7.24 -13.87
C LEU A 9 -43.03 7.28 -14.23
N ILE A 10 -42.69 7.94 -15.32
CA ILE A 10 -41.31 8.00 -15.81
C ILE A 10 -40.45 8.95 -14.93
N PHE A 11 -40.95 10.13 -14.58
CA PHE A 11 -40.14 11.14 -13.92
C PHE A 11 -40.15 11.09 -12.39
N ILE A 12 -41.13 10.42 -11.77
CA ILE A 12 -41.25 10.34 -10.31
C ILE A 12 -41.12 8.90 -9.82
N VAL A 13 -41.91 7.97 -10.36
CA VAL A 13 -41.94 6.59 -9.83
C VAL A 13 -40.67 5.82 -10.19
N ALA A 14 -40.18 5.95 -11.44
CA ALA A 14 -38.97 5.22 -11.83
C ALA A 14 -37.73 5.68 -11.06
N PRO A 15 -37.41 6.98 -10.91
CA PRO A 15 -36.31 7.40 -10.06
C PRO A 15 -36.45 7.03 -8.58
N ALA A 16 -37.69 7.08 -8.07
CA ALA A 16 -37.96 6.67 -6.69
C ALA A 16 -37.70 5.17 -6.46
N MET A 17 -38.08 4.31 -7.41
CA MET A 17 -37.79 2.88 -7.37
C MET A 17 -36.28 2.61 -7.45
N VAL A 18 -35.54 3.31 -8.31
CA VAL A 18 -34.08 3.21 -8.40
C VAL A 18 -33.44 3.64 -7.09
N GLY A 19 -33.84 4.78 -6.53
CA GLY A 19 -33.35 5.26 -5.24
C GLY A 19 -33.60 4.28 -4.10
N TYR A 20 -34.79 3.71 -4.05
CA TYR A 20 -35.14 2.68 -3.06
C TYR A 20 -34.29 1.40 -3.23
N SER A 21 -34.05 0.98 -4.48
CA SER A 21 -33.22 -0.19 -4.76
C SER A 21 -31.78 0.01 -4.32
N ILE A 22 -31.20 1.18 -4.59
CA ILE A 22 -29.86 1.55 -4.13
C ILE A 22 -29.79 1.57 -2.60
N TYR A 23 -30.77 2.17 -1.95
CA TYR A 23 -30.87 2.19 -0.50
C TYR A 23 -30.98 0.78 0.10
N ALA A 24 -31.81 -0.08 -0.47
CA ALA A 24 -31.94 -1.47 -0.03
C ALA A 24 -30.65 -2.28 -0.21
N LEU A 25 -29.91 -2.06 -1.30
CA LEU A 25 -28.60 -2.67 -1.54
C LEU A 25 -27.55 -2.21 -0.52
N ASP A 26 -27.55 -0.92 -0.18
CA ASP A 26 -26.62 -0.36 0.83
C ASP A 26 -26.90 -0.94 2.22
N GLN A 27 -28.19 -1.04 2.61
CA GLN A 27 -28.59 -1.68 3.88
C GLN A 27 -28.18 -3.15 3.97
N ASN A 28 -28.17 -3.87 2.86
CA ASN A 28 -27.70 -5.26 2.77
C ASN A 28 -26.18 -5.38 2.67
N GLY A 29 -25.43 -4.29 2.79
CA GLY A 29 -23.96 -4.31 2.79
C GLY A 29 -23.32 -4.48 1.41
N PHE A 30 -24.08 -4.32 0.32
CA PHE A 30 -23.56 -4.47 -1.03
C PHE A 30 -22.44 -3.46 -1.36
N PHE A 31 -22.54 -2.26 -0.81
CA PHE A 31 -21.55 -1.20 -0.97
C PHE A 31 -20.58 -1.07 0.22
N GLN A 32 -20.53 -2.04 1.11
CA GLN A 32 -19.55 -2.05 2.19
C GLN A 32 -18.17 -2.52 1.68
N ILE A 33 -17.12 -1.98 2.25
CA ILE A 33 -15.74 -2.38 1.95
C ILE A 33 -15.56 -3.84 2.41
N GLN A 34 -15.56 -4.75 1.45
CA GLN A 34 -15.32 -6.18 1.70
C GLN A 34 -13.87 -6.54 1.50
N LYS A 35 -13.20 -5.87 0.55
CA LYS A 35 -11.82 -6.17 0.16
C LYS A 35 -11.00 -4.90 -0.04
N ILE A 36 -9.77 -4.92 0.47
CA ILE A 36 -8.75 -3.94 0.13
C ILE A 36 -7.67 -4.70 -0.64
N ASN A 37 -7.51 -4.37 -1.91
CA ASN A 37 -6.58 -5.05 -2.80
C ASN A 37 -5.33 -4.21 -2.98
N ILE A 38 -4.17 -4.77 -2.64
CA ILE A 38 -2.89 -4.09 -2.74
C ILE A 38 -2.13 -4.65 -3.94
N VAL A 39 -1.81 -3.78 -4.88
CA VAL A 39 -1.06 -4.10 -6.09
C VAL A 39 0.30 -3.42 -6.05
N PHE A 40 1.37 -4.17 -6.31
CA PHE A 40 2.72 -3.62 -6.36
C PHE A 40 3.15 -3.35 -7.79
N LYS A 41 3.62 -2.13 -8.02
CA LYS A 41 4.34 -1.71 -9.23
C LYS A 41 5.85 -1.76 -8.97
N THR A 42 6.36 -2.92 -8.57
CA THR A 42 7.77 -3.08 -8.16
C THR A 42 8.44 -4.15 -9.00
N GLN A 43 9.75 -4.04 -9.22
CA GLN A 43 10.55 -5.04 -9.94
C GLN A 43 10.44 -6.41 -9.25
N MET A 44 10.55 -7.49 -10.05
CA MET A 44 10.26 -8.85 -9.56
C MET A 44 11.17 -9.27 -8.39
N ASP A 45 12.43 -8.87 -8.39
CA ASP A 45 13.42 -9.17 -7.34
C ASP A 45 13.09 -8.52 -6.00
N GLN A 46 12.27 -7.46 -6.01
CA GLN A 46 11.91 -6.69 -4.83
C GLN A 46 10.52 -7.02 -4.27
N LYS A 47 9.74 -7.87 -4.94
CA LYS A 47 8.40 -8.26 -4.47
C LYS A 47 8.43 -8.96 -3.11
N SER A 48 9.44 -9.76 -2.86
CA SER A 48 9.55 -10.54 -1.63
C SER A 48 9.70 -9.65 -0.39
N TYR A 49 10.50 -8.57 -0.47
CA TYR A 49 10.62 -7.66 0.66
C TYR A 49 9.37 -6.79 0.85
N ALA A 50 8.77 -6.33 -0.25
CA ALA A 50 7.55 -5.54 -0.20
C ALA A 50 6.39 -6.31 0.43
N SER A 51 6.24 -7.60 0.09
CA SER A 51 5.20 -8.45 0.68
C SER A 51 5.31 -8.57 2.20
N SER A 52 6.52 -8.56 2.76
CA SER A 52 6.72 -8.63 4.21
C SER A 52 6.22 -7.39 4.96
N TYR A 53 6.22 -6.23 4.30
CA TYR A 53 5.63 -5.02 4.88
C TYR A 53 4.11 -4.99 4.75
N VAL A 54 3.58 -5.53 3.65
CA VAL A 54 2.12 -5.58 3.44
C VAL A 54 1.41 -6.45 4.45
N GLU A 55 1.98 -7.59 4.82
CA GLU A 55 1.42 -8.42 5.89
C GLU A 55 1.16 -7.61 7.17
N LYS A 56 2.03 -6.62 7.46
CA LYS A 56 1.84 -5.72 8.61
C LYS A 56 0.76 -4.65 8.35
N LEU A 57 0.56 -4.24 7.09
CA LEU A 57 -0.48 -3.28 6.72
C LEU A 57 -1.88 -3.89 6.72
N ASP A 58 -2.01 -5.15 6.31
CA ASP A 58 -3.31 -5.84 6.25
C ASP A 58 -4.04 -5.78 7.58
N GLY A 59 -3.33 -6.00 8.69
CA GLY A 59 -3.90 -5.86 10.03
C GLY A 59 -4.42 -4.43 10.34
N GLN A 60 -3.79 -3.40 9.79
CA GLN A 60 -4.22 -2.02 9.98
C GLN A 60 -5.44 -1.67 9.10
N PHE A 61 -5.60 -2.33 7.96
CA PHE A 61 -6.71 -2.08 7.04
C PHE A 61 -7.98 -2.84 7.40
N GLN A 62 -7.90 -3.92 8.17
CA GLN A 62 -9.07 -4.66 8.65
C GLN A 62 -10.11 -3.78 9.35
N LYS A 63 -9.67 -2.74 10.08
CA LYS A 63 -10.56 -1.79 10.75
C LYS A 63 -11.46 -0.98 9.80
N PHE A 64 -11.15 -0.95 8.51
CA PHE A 64 -11.92 -0.25 7.50
C PHE A 64 -12.97 -1.14 6.81
N GLN A 65 -12.87 -2.46 6.97
CA GLN A 65 -13.86 -3.39 6.43
C GLN A 65 -15.23 -3.18 7.09
N GLY A 66 -16.27 -3.39 6.32
CA GLY A 66 -17.66 -3.18 6.75
C GLY A 66 -18.14 -1.73 6.72
N GLN A 67 -17.27 -0.76 6.48
CA GLN A 67 -17.69 0.64 6.30
C GLN A 67 -18.26 0.86 4.90
N SER A 68 -19.24 1.76 4.75
CA SER A 68 -19.81 2.08 3.45
C SER A 68 -18.79 2.72 2.52
N LEU A 69 -18.61 2.15 1.33
CA LEU A 69 -17.68 2.64 0.31
C LEU A 69 -18.01 4.06 -0.17
N TRP A 70 -19.30 4.48 -0.07
CA TRP A 70 -19.75 5.81 -0.46
C TRP A 70 -19.24 6.90 0.47
N SER A 71 -19.41 6.70 1.77
CA SER A 71 -19.07 7.69 2.80
C SER A 71 -17.63 7.56 3.31
N PHE A 72 -16.94 6.45 3.00
CA PHE A 72 -15.59 6.21 3.46
C PHE A 72 -14.60 7.23 2.89
N SER A 73 -13.83 7.89 3.76
CA SER A 73 -12.77 8.79 3.34
C SER A 73 -11.50 8.02 2.99
N LEU A 74 -11.07 8.08 1.72
CA LEU A 74 -9.79 7.50 1.29
C LEU A 74 -8.58 8.16 1.97
N GLN A 75 -8.76 9.32 2.58
CA GLN A 75 -7.72 10.01 3.34
C GLN A 75 -7.27 9.17 4.55
N ASN A 76 -8.17 8.41 5.17
CA ASN A 76 -7.82 7.51 6.28
C ASN A 76 -6.78 6.47 5.88
N ILE A 77 -6.91 5.90 4.68
CA ILE A 77 -5.90 4.97 4.13
C ILE A 77 -4.62 5.73 3.75
N SER A 78 -4.76 6.90 3.12
CA SER A 78 -3.63 7.74 2.72
C SER A 78 -2.73 8.10 3.91
N GLU A 79 -3.30 8.42 5.06
CA GLU A 79 -2.55 8.73 6.28
C GLU A 79 -1.75 7.52 6.79
N VAL A 80 -2.33 6.33 6.75
CA VAL A 80 -1.63 5.09 7.12
C VAL A 80 -0.47 4.82 6.16
N LEU A 81 -0.68 4.99 4.84
CA LEU A 81 0.35 4.76 3.84
C LEU A 81 1.49 5.77 3.90
N LYS A 82 1.20 7.06 4.14
CA LYS A 82 2.21 8.11 4.30
C LYS A 82 3.17 7.88 5.48
N GLN A 83 2.74 7.16 6.49
CA GLN A 83 3.59 6.81 7.63
C GLN A 83 4.60 5.69 7.30
N GLN A 84 4.42 5.01 6.16
CA GLN A 84 5.25 3.87 5.76
C GLN A 84 6.47 4.33 4.98
N LYS A 85 7.64 4.35 5.60
CA LYS A 85 8.91 4.79 4.99
C LYS A 85 9.37 3.97 3.77
N TRP A 86 8.84 2.76 3.58
CA TRP A 86 9.20 1.90 2.46
C TRP A 86 8.42 2.21 1.19
N ILE A 87 7.33 2.98 1.31
CA ILE A 87 6.49 3.41 0.19
C ILE A 87 7.07 4.70 -0.40
N LYS A 88 7.39 4.67 -1.69
CA LYS A 88 7.83 5.82 -2.47
C LYS A 88 6.65 6.64 -2.97
N ASP A 89 5.67 5.96 -3.56
CA ASP A 89 4.43 6.56 -4.07
C ASP A 89 3.28 5.57 -3.98
N PHE A 90 2.05 6.08 -3.94
CA PHE A 90 0.86 5.25 -3.92
C PHE A 90 -0.33 5.95 -4.58
N ARG A 91 -1.23 5.14 -5.12
CA ARG A 91 -2.52 5.57 -5.63
C ARG A 91 -3.63 4.74 -4.98
N ILE A 92 -4.71 5.41 -4.57
CA ILE A 92 -5.87 4.77 -3.97
C ILE A 92 -7.07 5.04 -4.86
N SER A 93 -7.83 4.01 -5.19
CA SER A 93 -9.07 4.11 -5.97
C SER A 93 -10.16 3.21 -5.42
N ARG A 94 -11.41 3.60 -5.70
CA ARG A 94 -12.57 2.75 -5.41
C ARG A 94 -12.87 1.88 -6.61
N SER A 95 -12.93 0.58 -6.39
CA SER A 95 -13.39 -0.40 -7.37
C SER A 95 -14.75 -0.93 -6.92
N TRP A 96 -15.79 -0.41 -7.57
CA TRP A 96 -17.17 -0.72 -7.24
C TRP A 96 -17.49 -2.20 -7.46
N PRO A 97 -18.37 -2.81 -6.64
CA PRO A 97 -19.19 -2.18 -5.60
C PRO A 97 -18.58 -2.12 -4.20
N SER A 98 -17.54 -2.90 -3.87
CA SER A 98 -17.16 -3.19 -2.49
C SER A 98 -15.64 -3.28 -2.27
N THR A 99 -14.82 -2.79 -3.22
CA THR A 99 -13.36 -2.95 -3.16
C THR A 99 -12.66 -1.59 -3.16
N ILE A 100 -11.58 -1.49 -2.39
CA ILE A 100 -10.60 -0.40 -2.51
C ILE A 100 -9.34 -0.99 -3.14
N GLU A 101 -8.86 -0.37 -4.20
CA GLU A 101 -7.59 -0.71 -4.84
C GLU A 101 -6.51 0.27 -4.42
N ILE A 102 -5.36 -0.27 -4.03
CA ILE A 102 -4.18 0.49 -3.62
C ILE A 102 -3.01 0.03 -4.47
N ASP A 103 -2.59 0.90 -5.39
CA ASP A 103 -1.34 0.70 -6.14
C ASP A 103 -0.19 1.28 -5.30
N ILE A 104 0.82 0.48 -5.01
CA ILE A 104 1.99 0.90 -4.24
C ILE A 104 3.25 0.78 -5.09
N GLU A 105 4.03 1.85 -5.12
CA GLU A 105 5.40 1.86 -5.60
C GLU A 105 6.34 1.89 -4.40
N ALA A 106 7.11 0.83 -4.19
CA ALA A 106 8.09 0.76 -3.13
C ALA A 106 9.41 1.44 -3.54
N HIS A 107 10.17 1.94 -2.57
CA HIS A 107 11.51 2.44 -2.82
C HIS A 107 12.41 1.34 -3.38
N GLU A 108 13.24 1.69 -4.37
CA GLU A 108 14.26 0.79 -4.89
C GLU A 108 15.36 0.59 -3.87
N ILE A 109 15.73 -0.67 -3.61
CA ILE A 109 16.79 -1.04 -2.69
C ILE A 109 18.11 -1.14 -3.46
N SER A 110 19.10 -0.39 -3.01
CA SER A 110 20.45 -0.42 -3.55
C SER A 110 21.35 -1.43 -2.84
N LEU A 111 21.28 -1.49 -1.51
CA LEU A 111 22.07 -2.39 -0.70
C LEU A 111 21.35 -2.76 0.61
N LEU A 112 21.88 -3.74 1.31
CA LEU A 112 21.41 -4.19 2.61
C LEU A 112 22.45 -3.86 3.69
N LEU A 113 22.01 -3.46 4.88
CA LEU A 113 22.86 -3.28 6.04
C LEU A 113 22.59 -4.36 7.07
N ALA A 114 23.66 -4.98 7.55
CA ALA A 114 23.62 -5.84 8.72
C ALA A 114 24.06 -5.03 9.95
N ASP A 115 23.16 -4.91 10.92
CA ASP A 115 23.49 -4.40 12.24
C ASP A 115 24.31 -5.46 12.98
N THR A 116 25.51 -5.10 13.41
CA THR A 116 26.43 -6.04 14.08
C THR A 116 25.83 -6.61 15.35
N GLN A 117 25.01 -5.83 16.04
CA GLN A 117 24.36 -6.25 17.29
C GLN A 117 23.14 -7.16 17.07
N LYS A 118 22.51 -7.08 15.90
CA LYS A 118 21.29 -7.82 15.54
C LYS A 118 21.51 -8.92 14.51
N LEU A 119 22.75 -9.17 14.13
CA LEU A 119 23.09 -10.16 13.10
C LEU A 119 22.55 -11.55 13.44
N ASN A 120 22.59 -11.91 14.72
CA ASN A 120 22.08 -13.20 15.23
C ASN A 120 20.56 -13.35 15.09
N LEU A 121 19.83 -12.25 14.91
CA LEU A 121 18.37 -12.26 14.74
C LEU A 121 17.95 -12.46 13.27
N GLY A 122 18.90 -12.54 12.34
CA GLY A 122 18.62 -12.65 10.90
C GLY A 122 17.88 -11.44 10.33
N LEU A 123 18.03 -10.26 10.95
CA LEU A 123 17.38 -9.02 10.50
C LEU A 123 18.37 -8.17 9.70
N LEU A 124 17.88 -7.64 8.58
CA LEU A 124 18.64 -6.74 7.69
C LEU A 124 17.86 -5.43 7.51
N ARG A 125 18.59 -4.35 7.31
CA ARG A 125 18.03 -3.05 6.96
C ARG A 125 18.28 -2.74 5.49
N PRO A 126 17.22 -2.67 4.66
CA PRO A 126 17.35 -2.21 3.30
C PRO A 126 17.72 -0.72 3.26
N VAL A 127 18.52 -0.35 2.27
CA VAL A 127 18.91 1.03 2.00
C VAL A 127 18.47 1.40 0.60
N THR A 128 17.76 2.54 0.46
CA THR A 128 17.31 3.05 -0.82
C THR A 128 18.48 3.56 -1.68
N VAL A 129 18.21 3.82 -2.95
CA VAL A 129 19.21 4.44 -3.85
C VAL A 129 19.63 5.84 -3.39
N GLU A 130 18.81 6.53 -2.61
CA GLU A 130 19.08 7.83 -1.98
C GLU A 130 19.87 7.71 -0.67
N GLY A 131 20.13 6.49 -0.19
CA GLY A 131 20.85 6.23 1.04
C GLY A 131 19.97 6.27 2.31
N GLU A 132 18.66 6.24 2.18
CA GLU A 132 17.74 6.19 3.32
C GLU A 132 17.60 4.77 3.87
N LEU A 133 17.44 4.69 5.19
CA LEU A 133 17.24 3.43 5.88
C LEU A 133 15.74 3.08 5.93
N LEU A 134 15.40 1.91 5.42
CA LEU A 134 14.07 1.33 5.53
C LEU A 134 13.92 0.51 6.82
N PRO A 135 12.70 0.16 7.23
CA PRO A 135 12.46 -0.74 8.36
C PRO A 135 13.16 -2.10 8.18
N GLU A 136 13.45 -2.76 9.29
CA GLU A 136 14.10 -4.07 9.30
C GLU A 136 13.21 -5.14 8.66
N ILE A 137 13.85 -6.03 7.91
CA ILE A 137 13.24 -7.20 7.26
C ILE A 137 13.98 -8.48 7.64
N ASP A 138 13.30 -9.61 7.55
CA ASP A 138 13.92 -10.93 7.68
C ASP A 138 14.87 -11.18 6.51
N SER A 139 16.08 -11.66 6.79
CA SER A 139 17.10 -11.95 5.77
C SER A 139 16.63 -12.94 4.71
N ARG A 140 15.71 -13.85 5.06
CA ARG A 140 15.11 -14.81 4.12
C ARG A 140 14.21 -14.17 3.07
N ARG A 141 13.69 -12.98 3.34
CA ARG A 141 12.83 -12.20 2.44
C ARG A 141 13.57 -11.02 1.81
N ALA A 142 14.86 -10.86 2.15
CA ALA A 142 15.67 -9.78 1.61
C ALA A 142 15.97 -10.02 0.13
N PRO A 143 15.96 -8.95 -0.71
CA PRO A 143 16.39 -9.07 -2.11
C PRO A 143 17.88 -9.41 -2.19
N SER A 144 18.28 -10.00 -3.33
CA SER A 144 19.69 -10.32 -3.59
C SER A 144 20.46 -9.04 -3.92
N LYS A 145 20.94 -8.35 -2.90
CA LYS A 145 21.71 -7.09 -3.01
C LYS A 145 22.98 -7.17 -2.17
N ALA A 146 23.95 -6.29 -2.46
CA ALA A 146 25.19 -6.21 -1.70
C ALA A 146 24.92 -5.98 -0.21
N LEU A 147 25.64 -6.71 0.64
CA LEU A 147 25.53 -6.61 2.09
C LEU A 147 26.69 -5.81 2.65
N LEU A 148 26.39 -4.68 3.28
CA LEU A 148 27.36 -3.91 4.06
C LEU A 148 27.25 -4.24 5.55
N ARG A 149 28.39 -4.22 6.24
CA ARG A 149 28.48 -4.39 7.68
C ARG A 149 29.20 -3.20 8.30
N GLY A 150 28.75 -2.78 9.45
CA GLY A 150 29.39 -1.75 10.26
C GLY A 150 28.45 -0.65 10.72
N ASP A 151 28.55 -0.29 11.99
CA ASP A 151 27.68 0.66 12.68
C ASP A 151 27.80 2.09 12.12
N ILE A 152 28.92 2.40 11.47
CA ILE A 152 29.12 3.71 10.83
C ILE A 152 28.06 3.95 9.73
N PHE A 153 27.66 2.91 9.00
CA PHE A 153 26.66 3.02 7.94
C PHE A 153 25.24 3.18 8.49
N LEU A 154 24.98 2.73 9.71
CA LEU A 154 23.67 2.94 10.34
C LEU A 154 23.45 4.42 10.73
N LYS A 155 24.52 5.10 11.12
CA LYS A 155 24.46 6.46 11.64
C LYS A 155 24.72 7.55 10.60
N ASN A 156 25.42 7.25 9.52
CA ASN A 156 25.91 8.25 8.57
C ASN A 156 25.36 8.04 7.15
N VAL A 157 24.51 8.97 6.69
CA VAL A 157 23.89 8.94 5.35
C VAL A 157 24.95 9.09 4.25
N ASP A 158 25.95 9.97 4.46
CA ASP A 158 26.96 10.25 3.42
C ASP A 158 27.83 9.02 3.17
N LYS A 159 28.16 8.27 4.22
CA LYS A 159 28.88 7.00 4.08
C LYS A 159 28.06 5.96 3.30
N ARG A 160 26.75 5.91 3.50
CA ARG A 160 25.88 5.04 2.69
C ARG A 160 25.86 5.46 1.22
N LYS A 161 25.75 6.77 0.94
CA LYS A 161 25.79 7.28 -0.44
C LYS A 161 27.12 7.00 -1.12
N GLN A 162 28.25 7.16 -0.40
CA GLN A 162 29.56 6.78 -0.91
C GLN A 162 29.65 5.28 -1.25
N ALA A 163 29.15 4.42 -0.37
CA ALA A 163 29.12 2.98 -0.63
C ALA A 163 28.25 2.62 -1.85
N ILE A 164 27.09 3.29 -2.01
CA ILE A 164 26.21 3.10 -3.16
C ILE A 164 26.90 3.56 -4.45
N SER A 165 27.59 4.69 -4.44
CA SER A 165 28.31 5.18 -5.62
C SER A 165 29.45 4.23 -6.03
N LEU A 166 30.16 3.68 -5.07
CA LEU A 166 31.21 2.68 -5.31
C LEU A 166 30.61 1.39 -5.91
N LEU A 167 29.48 0.90 -5.38
CA LEU A 167 28.82 -0.27 -5.93
C LEU A 167 28.37 -0.08 -7.38
N LYS A 168 27.90 1.13 -7.74
CA LYS A 168 27.51 1.46 -9.11
C LYS A 168 28.68 1.56 -10.08
N SER A 169 29.89 1.79 -9.59
CA SER A 169 31.10 1.88 -10.40
C SER A 169 31.81 0.54 -10.62
N LEU A 170 31.38 -0.52 -9.93
CA LEU A 170 31.87 -1.87 -10.13
C LEU A 170 31.29 -2.47 -11.43
N PRO A 171 32.13 -3.15 -12.26
CA PRO A 171 31.66 -3.76 -13.51
C PRO A 171 30.74 -4.95 -13.29
#